data_a1d24a285b6a79712feec7313bbe1419
#
_entry.id   a1d24a285b6a79712feec7313bbe1419
#
_cell.length_a   1.000
_cell.length_b   1.000
_cell.length_c   1.000
_cell.angle_alpha   90.00
_cell.angle_beta   90.00
_cell.angle_gamma   90.00
#
_symmetry.space_group_name_H-M   'P 1'
#
loop_
_entity.id
_entity.type
_entity.pdbx_description
1 polymer ?
#
loop_
_entity_poly.entity_id
_entity_poly.type
_entity_poly.pdbx_seq_one_letter_code
_entity_poly.pdbx_strand_id
1 'polypeptide(L)'
;SINIENCTFVFCIANSKPFVDYKGKVVPEFNIKNCLFGIAGKNTADAVADGITGWSGDAKPACDKCYFTSDLLWTMDAATGAPKAALDGEALSATTDELFVAPLESNFKLSNHEDVKALKNIGDPRWH
;
A
#
# COMPACT_ATOMS: atom_id res chain seq x y z
N SER A 1 -6.92 19.67 5.51
CA SER A 1 -6.15 18.73 4.72
C SER A 1 -5.68 17.54 5.56
N ILE A 2 -5.52 16.40 4.93
CA ILE A 2 -4.97 15.20 5.54
C ILE A 2 -3.70 14.84 4.80
N ASN A 3 -2.61 14.59 5.55
CA ASN A 3 -1.33 14.23 4.96
C ASN A 3 -0.80 12.96 5.64
N ILE A 4 -0.48 11.95 4.83
CA ILE A 4 0.18 10.71 5.26
C ILE A 4 1.53 10.68 4.57
N GLU A 5 2.61 10.72 5.34
CA GLU A 5 3.95 10.82 4.78
C GLU A 5 4.93 9.85 5.44
N ASN A 6 5.85 9.33 4.65
CA ASN A 6 6.98 8.52 5.12
C ASN A 6 6.53 7.32 5.99
N CYS A 7 5.49 6.63 5.56
CA CYS A 7 4.92 5.50 6.28
C CYS A 7 5.12 4.20 5.51
N THR A 8 5.25 3.11 6.26
CA THR A 8 5.28 1.75 5.72
C THR A 8 4.06 0.99 6.24
N PHE A 9 3.27 0.43 5.33
CA PHE A 9 2.04 -0.28 5.65
C PHE A 9 2.15 -1.73 5.19
N VAL A 10 2.12 -2.66 6.14
CA VAL A 10 2.18 -4.09 5.87
C VAL A 10 1.20 -4.80 6.82
N PHE A 11 0.41 -5.74 6.29
CA PHE A 11 -0.56 -6.55 7.06
C PHE A 11 -1.61 -5.74 7.81
N CYS A 12 -1.96 -4.55 7.34
CA CYS A 12 -2.80 -3.64 8.12
C CYS A 12 -4.22 -3.46 7.59
N ILE A 13 -4.59 -4.12 6.48
CA ILE A 13 -5.90 -3.94 5.86
C ILE A 13 -6.55 -5.29 5.61
N ALA A 14 -7.82 -5.41 5.97
CA ALA A 14 -8.59 -6.62 5.72
C ALA A 14 -8.99 -6.74 4.24
N ASN A 15 -9.24 -7.97 3.81
CA ASN A 15 -9.67 -8.29 2.46
C ASN A 15 -10.90 -7.47 2.05
N SER A 16 -10.89 -6.92 0.84
CA SER A 16 -11.95 -6.09 0.26
C SER A 16 -12.27 -4.79 1.01
N LYS A 17 -11.40 -4.36 1.93
CA LYS A 17 -11.58 -3.11 2.68
C LYS A 17 -10.74 -1.99 2.09
N PRO A 18 -11.17 -0.72 2.22
CA PRO A 18 -10.37 0.41 1.77
C PRO A 18 -9.22 0.71 2.72
N PHE A 19 -8.10 1.17 2.15
CA PHE A 19 -6.97 1.67 2.94
C PHE A 19 -7.36 2.95 3.69
N VAL A 20 -8.03 3.88 3.00
CA VAL A 20 -8.62 5.07 3.62
C VAL A 20 -10.09 5.16 3.24
N ASP A 21 -10.92 5.48 4.21
CA ASP A 21 -12.36 5.62 4.03
C ASP A 21 -12.82 6.98 4.57
N TYR A 22 -13.22 7.86 3.66
CA TYR A 22 -13.78 9.16 3.99
C TYR A 22 -15.10 9.41 3.25
N LYS A 23 -15.79 8.33 2.94
CA LYS A 23 -17.10 8.38 2.28
C LYS A 23 -18.07 9.22 3.10
N GLY A 24 -18.74 10.15 2.42
CA GLY A 24 -19.69 11.06 3.07
C GLY A 24 -19.04 12.20 3.85
N LYS A 25 -17.73 12.36 3.77
CA LYS A 25 -16.99 13.45 4.39
C LYS A 25 -16.38 14.35 3.32
N VAL A 26 -16.35 15.64 3.60
CA VAL A 26 -15.68 16.61 2.74
C VAL A 26 -14.24 16.73 3.20
N VAL A 27 -13.31 16.22 2.38
CA VAL A 27 -11.88 16.35 2.61
C VAL A 27 -11.31 17.20 1.48
N PRO A 28 -11.03 18.50 1.71
CA PRO A 28 -10.58 19.41 0.65
C PRO A 28 -9.25 18.99 0.04
N GLU A 29 -8.38 18.34 0.83
CA GLU A 29 -7.08 17.91 0.37
C GLU A 29 -6.64 16.68 1.14
N PHE A 30 -6.32 15.59 0.41
CA PHE A 30 -5.81 14.35 0.99
C PHE A 30 -4.56 13.95 0.20
N ASN A 31 -3.41 13.96 0.88
CA ASN A 31 -2.12 13.67 0.26
C ASN A 31 -1.46 12.46 0.92
N ILE A 32 -0.93 11.55 0.08
CA ILE A 32 -0.15 10.39 0.51
C ILE A 32 1.21 10.50 -0.18
N LYS A 33 2.29 10.57 0.57
CA LYS A 33 3.60 10.91 0.04
C LYS A 33 4.71 10.06 0.64
N ASN A 34 5.62 9.60 -0.19
CA ASN A 34 6.79 8.82 0.23
C ASN A 34 6.40 7.59 1.05
N CYS A 35 5.35 6.89 0.67
CA CYS A 35 4.83 5.74 1.40
C CYS A 35 5.14 4.43 0.69
N LEU A 36 5.32 3.38 1.47
CA LEU A 36 5.60 2.02 1.01
C LEU A 36 4.50 1.09 1.50
N PHE A 37 3.92 0.35 0.57
CA PHE A 37 2.84 -0.58 0.86
C PHE A 37 3.27 -2.01 0.55
N GLY A 38 3.23 -2.87 1.55
CA GLY A 38 3.37 -4.31 1.37
C GLY A 38 2.01 -4.98 1.30
N ILE A 39 2.02 -6.31 1.30
CA ILE A 39 0.79 -7.10 1.24
C ILE A 39 -0.19 -6.68 2.34
N ALA A 40 -1.46 -6.56 1.98
CA ALA A 40 -2.52 -6.24 2.92
C ALA A 40 -2.98 -7.48 3.68
N GLY A 41 -3.55 -7.29 4.85
CA GLY A 41 -4.07 -8.36 5.67
C GLY A 41 -2.97 -9.23 6.28
N LYS A 42 -3.37 -10.19 7.12
CA LYS A 42 -2.42 -11.14 7.69
C LYS A 42 -1.90 -12.08 6.61
N ASN A 43 -0.66 -12.48 6.74
CA ASN A 43 -0.03 -13.41 5.84
C ASN A 43 -0.58 -14.84 6.03
N THR A 44 -1.79 -15.05 5.57
CA THR A 44 -2.36 -16.38 5.42
C THR A 44 -2.79 -16.53 3.96
N ALA A 45 -2.90 -17.76 3.48
CA ALA A 45 -3.30 -18.04 2.11
C ALA A 45 -4.64 -17.36 1.73
N ASP A 46 -5.47 -17.04 2.72
CA ASP A 46 -6.80 -16.48 2.52
C ASP A 46 -6.87 -14.96 2.68
N ALA A 47 -5.77 -14.32 3.07
CA ALA A 47 -5.80 -12.96 3.60
C ALA A 47 -6.26 -11.91 2.59
N VAL A 48 -5.97 -12.06 1.32
CA VAL A 48 -6.24 -11.02 0.32
C VAL A 48 -6.62 -11.61 -1.05
N ALA A 49 -7.44 -12.65 -1.03
CA ALA A 49 -7.88 -13.30 -2.28
C ALA A 49 -8.54 -12.32 -3.26
N ASP A 50 -9.31 -11.36 -2.75
CA ASP A 50 -10.03 -10.37 -3.56
C ASP A 50 -9.34 -9.00 -3.62
N GLY A 51 -8.19 -8.86 -2.97
CA GLY A 51 -7.46 -7.60 -2.93
C GLY A 51 -8.04 -6.57 -1.96
N ILE A 52 -7.52 -5.36 -2.02
CA ILE A 52 -7.99 -4.22 -1.21
C ILE A 52 -8.43 -3.08 -2.11
N THR A 53 -9.23 -2.18 -1.55
CA THR A 53 -9.58 -0.92 -2.18
C THR A 53 -8.66 0.16 -1.64
N GLY A 54 -8.10 1.01 -2.49
CA GLY A 54 -7.17 2.04 -2.04
C GLY A 54 -7.87 3.14 -1.26
N TRP A 55 -9.04 3.55 -1.71
CA TRP A 55 -9.76 4.65 -1.09
C TRP A 55 -11.26 4.50 -1.29
N SER A 56 -12.02 5.11 -0.39
CA SER A 56 -13.47 5.25 -0.50
C SER A 56 -13.84 6.67 -0.11
N GLY A 57 -14.40 7.43 -1.04
CA GLY A 57 -14.73 8.84 -0.85
C GLY A 57 -15.08 9.50 -2.16
N ASP A 58 -15.34 10.81 -2.13
CA ASP A 58 -15.78 11.55 -3.32
C ASP A 58 -14.63 11.94 -4.24
N ALA A 59 -13.43 12.08 -3.70
CA ALA A 59 -12.25 12.47 -4.46
C ALA A 59 -11.08 11.56 -4.16
N LYS A 60 -10.31 11.22 -5.19
CA LYS A 60 -9.13 10.39 -5.09
C LYS A 60 -8.01 11.10 -4.32
N PRO A 61 -7.33 10.42 -3.38
CA PRO A 61 -6.15 11.00 -2.74
C PRO A 61 -5.05 11.29 -3.76
N ALA A 62 -4.31 12.37 -3.56
CA ALA A 62 -3.12 12.66 -4.34
C ALA A 62 -1.96 11.83 -3.80
N CYS A 63 -1.37 11.00 -4.64
CA CYS A 63 -0.24 10.15 -4.28
C CYS A 63 1.03 10.64 -4.96
N ASP A 64 2.11 10.79 -4.20
CA ASP A 64 3.42 11.17 -4.72
C ASP A 64 4.48 10.24 -4.12
N LYS A 65 5.26 9.60 -4.98
CA LYS A 65 6.32 8.66 -4.60
C LYS A 65 5.81 7.56 -3.66
N CYS A 66 4.72 6.92 -4.04
CA CYS A 66 4.20 5.75 -3.37
C CYS A 66 4.60 4.50 -4.14
N TYR A 67 4.97 3.45 -3.40
CA TYR A 67 5.46 2.19 -3.98
C TYR A 67 4.71 1.02 -3.37
N PHE A 68 4.46 0.01 -4.19
CA PHE A 68 3.71 -1.18 -3.81
C PHE A 68 4.54 -2.44 -4.09
N THR A 69 4.57 -3.38 -3.16
CA THR A 69 5.14 -4.69 -3.44
C THR A 69 4.31 -5.42 -4.50
N SER A 70 4.94 -6.37 -5.20
CA SER A 70 4.29 -7.09 -6.29
C SER A 70 3.14 -7.99 -5.84
N ASP A 71 3.11 -8.35 -4.56
CA ASP A 71 2.06 -9.19 -3.97
C ASP A 71 0.89 -8.39 -3.37
N LEU A 72 0.93 -7.07 -3.42
CA LEU A 72 -0.22 -6.24 -3.06
C LEU A 72 -1.25 -6.28 -4.19
N LEU A 73 -2.46 -6.73 -3.88
CA LEU A 73 -3.54 -6.87 -4.84
C LEU A 73 -4.61 -5.79 -4.60
N TRP A 74 -5.09 -5.21 -5.69
CA TRP A 74 -6.21 -4.28 -5.67
C TRP A 74 -7.50 -5.01 -6.03
N THR A 75 -8.61 -4.67 -5.37
CA THR A 75 -9.93 -5.17 -5.76
C THR A 75 -10.22 -4.75 -7.19
N MET A 76 -10.64 -5.70 -8.03
CA MET A 76 -10.92 -5.45 -9.43
C MET A 76 -12.40 -5.10 -9.64
N ASP A 77 -12.66 -4.20 -10.58
CA ASP A 77 -14.00 -3.90 -11.04
C ASP A 77 -14.43 -5.00 -12.01
N ALA A 78 -15.49 -5.71 -11.68
CA ALA A 78 -16.00 -6.81 -12.51
C ALA A 78 -16.46 -6.35 -13.90
N ALA A 79 -16.92 -5.11 -14.02
CA ALA A 79 -17.42 -4.58 -15.29
C ALA A 79 -16.30 -4.20 -16.26
N THR A 80 -15.16 -3.74 -15.75
CA THR A 80 -14.04 -3.23 -16.57
C THR A 80 -12.80 -4.10 -16.55
N GLY A 81 -12.65 -4.99 -15.57
CA GLY A 81 -11.46 -5.80 -15.36
C GLY A 81 -10.26 -4.99 -14.89
N ALA A 82 -10.43 -3.72 -14.52
CA ALA A 82 -9.40 -2.84 -14.03
C ALA A 82 -9.47 -2.70 -12.49
N PRO A 83 -8.37 -2.29 -11.83
CA PRO A 83 -8.41 -2.03 -10.39
C PRO A 83 -9.47 -0.98 -10.02
N LYS A 84 -10.22 -1.26 -8.96
CA LYS A 84 -11.24 -0.34 -8.46
C LYS A 84 -10.65 0.51 -7.34
N ALA A 85 -10.65 1.82 -7.54
CA ALA A 85 -10.17 2.79 -6.55
C ALA A 85 -8.76 2.44 -5.99
N ALA A 86 -7.85 2.02 -6.85
CA ALA A 86 -6.46 1.81 -6.49
C ALA A 86 -5.77 3.15 -6.25
N LEU A 87 -4.84 3.20 -5.29
CA LEU A 87 -3.97 4.35 -5.11
C LEU A 87 -2.98 4.44 -6.28
N ASP A 88 -2.57 5.65 -6.64
CA ASP A 88 -1.53 5.84 -7.65
C ASP A 88 -0.16 5.57 -7.05
N GLY A 89 0.70 4.94 -7.83
CA GLY A 89 2.07 4.65 -7.41
C GLY A 89 2.73 3.66 -8.34
N GLU A 90 3.92 3.24 -7.97
CA GLU A 90 4.72 2.30 -8.75
C GLU A 90 4.76 0.92 -8.09
N ALA A 91 4.50 -0.11 -8.89
CA ALA A 91 4.65 -1.49 -8.45
C ALA A 91 6.12 -1.89 -8.52
N LEU A 92 6.62 -2.45 -7.41
CA LEU A 92 7.96 -3.03 -7.36
C LEU A 92 7.94 -4.46 -7.92
N SER A 93 9.10 -4.99 -8.26
CA SER A 93 9.22 -6.40 -8.62
C SER A 93 9.27 -7.32 -7.41
N ALA A 94 9.69 -6.81 -6.26
CA ALA A 94 9.80 -7.57 -5.02
C ALA A 94 8.45 -7.83 -4.37
N THR A 95 8.28 -9.03 -3.81
CA THR A 95 7.18 -9.34 -2.89
C THR A 95 7.49 -8.77 -1.51
N THR A 96 6.51 -8.83 -0.61
CA THR A 96 6.71 -8.41 0.79
C THR A 96 7.85 -9.20 1.45
N ASP A 97 7.90 -10.53 1.23
CA ASP A 97 8.96 -11.36 1.80
C ASP A 97 10.34 -11.06 1.21
N GLU A 98 10.41 -10.64 -0.03
CA GLU A 98 11.68 -10.29 -0.67
C GLU A 98 12.18 -8.90 -0.26
N LEU A 99 11.25 -7.97 -0.03
CA LEU A 99 11.59 -6.58 0.28
C LEU A 99 11.99 -6.37 1.73
N PHE A 100 11.34 -7.07 2.66
CA PHE A 100 11.58 -6.95 4.10
C PHE A 100 12.33 -8.16 4.64
N VAL A 101 13.12 -7.96 5.69
CA VAL A 101 13.98 -9.02 6.25
C VAL A 101 13.18 -10.18 6.82
N ALA A 102 12.20 -9.91 7.67
CA ALA A 102 11.35 -10.93 8.29
C ALA A 102 9.97 -10.37 8.64
N PRO A 103 9.12 -10.10 7.62
CA PRO A 103 7.84 -9.44 7.87
C PRO A 103 6.89 -10.26 8.74
N LEU A 104 6.94 -11.60 8.67
CA LEU A 104 6.12 -12.47 9.51
C LEU A 104 6.50 -12.40 10.99
N GLU A 105 7.70 -11.97 11.30
CA GLU A 105 8.21 -11.77 12.66
C GLU A 105 8.17 -10.30 13.06
N SER A 106 7.42 -9.49 12.33
CA SER A 106 7.30 -8.04 12.53
C SER A 106 8.62 -7.28 12.36
N ASN A 107 9.54 -7.83 11.59
CA ASN A 107 10.78 -7.14 11.22
C ASN A 107 10.64 -6.62 9.79
N PHE A 108 10.29 -5.34 9.68
CA PHE A 108 10.07 -4.66 8.40
C PHE A 108 11.27 -3.88 7.90
N LYS A 109 12.46 -4.20 8.41
CA LYS A 109 13.69 -3.64 7.89
C LYS A 109 13.85 -4.02 6.42
N LEU A 110 14.26 -3.06 5.60
CA LEU A 110 14.46 -3.31 4.18
C LEU A 110 15.64 -4.28 3.98
N SER A 111 15.41 -5.24 3.08
CA SER A 111 16.40 -6.27 2.74
C SER A 111 17.49 -5.71 1.81
N ASN A 112 18.28 -6.57 1.24
CA ASN A 112 19.26 -6.21 0.21
C ASN A 112 18.74 -6.39 -1.22
N HIS A 113 17.42 -6.49 -1.40
CA HIS A 113 16.81 -6.59 -2.73
C HIS A 113 17.15 -5.34 -3.56
N GLU A 114 17.32 -5.53 -4.86
CA GLU A 114 17.70 -4.43 -5.76
C GLU A 114 16.69 -3.26 -5.76
N ASP A 115 15.42 -3.53 -5.54
CA ASP A 115 14.36 -2.51 -5.48
C ASP A 115 14.55 -1.52 -4.34
N VAL A 116 15.28 -1.89 -3.28
CA VAL A 116 15.53 -1.03 -2.13
C VAL A 116 16.27 0.24 -2.53
N LYS A 117 17.07 0.20 -3.58
CA LYS A 117 17.79 1.38 -4.07
C LYS A 117 16.86 2.52 -4.50
N ALA A 118 15.68 2.17 -5.01
CA ALA A 118 14.67 3.15 -5.40
C ALA A 118 13.90 3.73 -4.21
N LEU A 119 14.03 3.12 -3.04
CA LEU A 119 13.25 3.44 -1.85
C LEU A 119 13.96 4.39 -0.89
N LYS A 120 14.98 5.08 -1.33
CA LYS A 120 15.67 6.08 -0.51
C LYS A 120 14.68 7.14 -0.05
N ASN A 121 14.54 7.32 1.26
CA ASN A 121 13.58 8.23 1.89
C ASN A 121 12.10 7.87 1.65
N ILE A 122 11.82 6.64 1.25
CA ILE A 122 10.46 6.14 1.07
C ILE A 122 10.13 5.21 2.24
N GLY A 123 8.92 5.33 2.75
CA GLY A 123 8.47 4.54 3.89
C GLY A 123 8.97 5.06 5.22
N ASP A 124 8.75 4.29 6.26
CA ASP A 124 9.15 4.65 7.63
C ASP A 124 10.68 4.56 7.76
N PRO A 125 11.35 5.68 8.12
CA PRO A 125 12.80 5.70 8.20
C PRO A 125 13.40 4.75 9.24
N ARG A 126 12.60 4.30 10.21
CA ARG A 126 13.04 3.32 11.21
C ARG A 126 13.42 1.96 10.61
N TRP A 127 12.91 1.64 9.42
CA TRP A 127 13.12 0.36 8.76
C TRP A 127 14.19 0.38 7.67
N HIS A 128 14.86 1.49 7.51
CA HIS A 128 15.97 1.62 6.53
C HIS A 128 17.30 1.08 7.02
#